data_d5eebe8f763d87d75da5172a8210c483
#
_entry.id   d5eebe8f763d87d75da5172a8210c483
#
_cell.length_a   1.000
_cell.length_b   1.000
_cell.length_c   1.000
_cell.angle_alpha   90.00
_cell.angle_beta   90.00
_cell.angle_gamma   90.00
#
_symmetry.space_group_name_H-M   'P 1'
#
loop_
_entity.id
_entity.type
_entity.pdbx_description
1 polymer ?
#
loop_
_entity_poly.entity_id
_entity_poly.type
_entity_poly.pdbx_seq_one_letter_code
_entity_poly.pdbx_strand_id
1 'polypeptide(L)'
;SELRCASFINQDKRKDTEDEDKSESFMQKYEQKIRHFGMLSRWDDSQRFLSDHPYLVCEETAKYLILWCFHLEAEKKGALMEQIAHQAVVMQFIMEMAKNCNVDPRGCFRLFFQKAKAEEEGYFEAFKNELEAFKSRVRLYSQSQSFQPMTVQNHVPHSGVGSIGLLESLPQAPRF
;
A
#
# COMPACT_ATOMS: atom_id res chain seq x y z
N SER A 1 -2.58 3.03 15.74
CA SER A 1 -1.19 2.85 15.59
C SER A 1 -0.38 3.93 16.25
N GLU A 2 -0.50 5.20 15.84
CA GLU A 2 0.24 6.22 16.57
C GLU A 2 -0.23 6.33 18.00
N LEU A 3 -1.49 6.14 18.20
CA LEU A 3 -2.03 6.20 19.55
C LEU A 3 -1.40 5.17 20.46
N ARG A 4 -1.19 3.99 19.93
CA ARG A 4 -0.52 2.94 20.68
C ARG A 4 0.86 3.37 21.11
N CYS A 5 1.61 3.92 20.16
CA CYS A 5 2.95 4.34 20.46
C CYS A 5 2.97 5.41 21.53
N ALA A 6 2.05 6.34 21.44
CA ALA A 6 2.00 7.41 22.40
C ALA A 6 1.65 6.89 23.79
N SER A 7 0.79 5.90 23.84
CA SER A 7 0.29 5.42 25.12
C SER A 7 1.30 4.60 25.89
N PHE A 8 2.14 3.86 25.20
CA PHE A 8 3.00 2.89 25.87
C PHE A 8 4.42 3.01 25.38
N ILE A 9 5.03 4.12 25.71
CA ILE A 9 6.33 4.44 25.14
C ILE A 9 7.35 3.32 25.34
N ASN A 10 7.49 2.86 26.57
CA ASN A 10 8.52 1.87 26.87
C ASN A 10 8.22 0.51 26.29
N GLN A 11 7.01 0.05 26.48
CA GLN A 11 6.61 -1.25 25.95
C GLN A 11 6.47 -1.20 24.46
N ASP A 12 5.96 -0.10 23.95
CA ASP A 12 5.78 0.05 22.52
C ASP A 12 7.10 0.07 21.79
N LYS A 13 8.12 0.62 22.43
CA LYS A 13 9.44 0.65 21.81
C LYS A 13 9.91 -0.75 21.49
N ARG A 14 9.76 -1.66 22.44
CA ARG A 14 10.15 -3.05 22.23
C ARG A 14 9.27 -3.71 21.19
N LYS A 15 7.98 -3.45 21.30
CA LYS A 15 7.02 -4.05 20.39
C LYS A 15 7.24 -3.53 18.97
N ASP A 16 7.48 -2.24 18.83
CA ASP A 16 7.73 -1.66 17.52
C ASP A 16 8.99 -2.27 16.89
N THR A 17 10.02 -2.49 17.69
CA THR A 17 11.23 -3.09 17.19
C THR A 17 10.97 -4.50 16.69
N GLU A 18 10.20 -5.26 17.45
CA GLU A 18 9.85 -6.61 17.03
C GLU A 18 9.04 -6.61 15.75
N ASP A 19 8.09 -5.68 15.65
CA ASP A 19 7.27 -5.57 14.46
C ASP A 19 8.10 -5.17 13.25
N GLU A 20 9.04 -4.24 13.45
CA GLU A 20 9.93 -3.83 12.38
C GLU A 20 10.82 -4.99 11.94
N ASP A 21 11.33 -5.76 12.90
CA ASP A 21 12.15 -6.91 12.58
C ASP A 21 11.36 -7.94 11.79
N LYS A 22 10.12 -8.18 12.18
CA LYS A 22 9.27 -9.12 11.46
C LYS A 22 8.97 -8.64 10.07
N SER A 23 8.68 -7.35 9.93
CA SER A 23 8.38 -6.76 8.63
C SER A 23 9.60 -6.85 7.72
N GLU A 24 10.77 -6.54 8.25
CA GLU A 24 11.99 -6.59 7.47
C GLU A 24 12.32 -8.02 7.06
N SER A 25 12.12 -8.95 7.97
CA SER A 25 12.35 -10.36 7.66
C SER A 25 11.39 -10.84 6.59
N PHE A 26 10.12 -10.42 6.67
CA PHE A 26 9.13 -10.75 5.66
C PHE A 26 9.56 -10.20 4.30
N MET A 27 10.02 -8.95 4.26
CA MET A 27 10.45 -8.34 3.02
C MET A 27 11.63 -9.07 2.42
N GLN A 28 12.63 -9.39 3.25
CA GLN A 28 13.79 -10.10 2.76
C GLN A 28 13.41 -11.43 2.13
N LYS A 29 12.48 -12.11 2.75
CA LYS A 29 12.11 -13.44 2.30
C LYS A 29 11.25 -13.41 1.05
N TYR A 30 10.36 -12.43 0.95
CA TYR A 30 9.34 -12.47 -0.08
C TYR A 30 9.39 -11.30 -1.06
N GLU A 31 10.44 -10.50 -1.03
CA GLU A 31 10.48 -9.31 -1.87
C GLU A 31 10.30 -9.63 -3.34
N GLN A 32 10.94 -10.68 -3.82
CA GLN A 32 10.83 -11.03 -5.21
C GLN A 32 9.39 -11.37 -5.60
N LYS A 33 8.70 -12.05 -4.70
CA LYS A 33 7.32 -12.40 -4.97
C LYS A 33 6.40 -11.19 -4.91
N ILE A 34 6.67 -10.27 -3.99
CA ILE A 34 5.91 -9.03 -3.93
C ILE A 34 6.10 -8.23 -5.21
N ARG A 35 7.33 -8.14 -5.69
CA ARG A 35 7.61 -7.43 -6.93
C ARG A 35 6.94 -8.11 -8.11
N HIS A 36 6.93 -9.42 -8.12
CA HIS A 36 6.25 -10.14 -9.20
C HIS A 36 4.75 -9.80 -9.19
N PHE A 37 4.13 -9.82 -8.02
CA PHE A 37 2.73 -9.44 -7.92
C PHE A 37 2.50 -8.02 -8.41
N GLY A 38 3.40 -7.12 -8.06
CA GLY A 38 3.29 -5.73 -8.48
C GLY A 38 3.31 -5.53 -9.98
N MET A 39 3.95 -6.45 -10.71
CA MET A 39 4.06 -6.35 -12.16
C MET A 39 2.88 -6.99 -12.89
N LEU A 40 2.02 -7.68 -12.18
CA LEU A 40 0.84 -8.26 -12.80
C LEU A 40 -0.21 -7.18 -13.00
N SER A 41 -1.07 -7.37 -14.02
CA SER A 41 -2.10 -6.38 -14.30
C SER A 41 -3.47 -6.99 -14.53
N ARG A 42 -3.53 -8.28 -14.76
CA ARG A 42 -4.80 -8.93 -15.07
C ARG A 42 -5.40 -9.53 -13.81
N TRP A 43 -6.72 -9.45 -13.72
CA TRP A 43 -7.42 -9.95 -12.54
C TRP A 43 -7.14 -11.43 -12.30
N ASP A 44 -7.21 -12.23 -13.37
CA ASP A 44 -7.04 -13.67 -13.23
C ASP A 44 -5.63 -14.04 -12.80
N ASP A 45 -4.64 -13.36 -13.39
CA ASP A 45 -3.25 -13.62 -13.04
C ASP A 45 -2.98 -13.23 -11.60
N SER A 46 -3.51 -12.08 -11.17
CA SER A 46 -3.32 -11.62 -9.81
C SER A 46 -3.97 -12.56 -8.81
N GLN A 47 -5.18 -12.98 -9.10
CA GLN A 47 -5.90 -13.88 -8.21
C GLN A 47 -5.19 -15.22 -8.08
N ARG A 48 -4.75 -15.74 -9.21
CA ARG A 48 -4.03 -17.03 -9.22
C ARG A 48 -2.74 -16.93 -8.42
N PHE A 49 -2.01 -15.85 -8.62
CA PHE A 49 -0.74 -15.68 -7.91
C PHE A 49 -0.97 -15.60 -6.40
N LEU A 50 -1.96 -14.86 -5.97
CA LEU A 50 -2.26 -14.78 -4.55
C LEU A 50 -2.82 -16.10 -4.00
N SER A 51 -3.52 -16.84 -4.83
CA SER A 51 -3.97 -18.17 -4.41
C SER A 51 -2.81 -19.12 -4.17
N ASP A 52 -1.77 -18.98 -4.98
CA ASP A 52 -0.56 -19.78 -4.82
C ASP A 52 0.31 -19.27 -3.67
N HIS A 53 0.19 -18.00 -3.33
CA HIS A 53 1.02 -17.38 -2.30
C HIS A 53 0.16 -16.56 -1.34
N PRO A 54 -0.74 -17.24 -0.61
CA PRO A 54 -1.69 -16.49 0.24
C PRO A 54 -1.02 -15.69 1.36
N TYR A 55 0.19 -16.06 1.74
CA TYR A 55 0.92 -15.30 2.76
C TYR A 55 1.25 -13.88 2.31
N LEU A 56 1.15 -13.58 1.00
CA LEU A 56 1.37 -12.24 0.51
C LEU A 56 0.19 -11.31 0.73
N VAL A 57 -0.95 -11.85 1.13
CA VAL A 57 -2.15 -11.02 1.33
C VAL A 57 -2.08 -10.46 2.74
N CYS A 58 -1.37 -9.35 2.89
CA CYS A 58 -1.11 -8.74 4.20
C CYS A 58 -0.73 -7.28 4.03
N GLU A 59 -0.68 -6.59 5.16
CA GLU A 59 -0.36 -5.16 5.16
C GLU A 59 1.06 -4.88 4.72
N GLU A 60 1.99 -5.76 5.04
CA GLU A 60 3.38 -5.55 4.64
C GLU A 60 3.50 -5.46 3.13
N THR A 61 2.79 -6.32 2.42
CA THR A 61 2.78 -6.27 0.96
C THR A 61 2.20 -4.96 0.46
N ALA A 62 1.09 -4.53 1.06
CA ALA A 62 0.48 -3.27 0.65
C ALA A 62 1.44 -2.11 0.86
N LYS A 63 2.08 -2.05 2.01
CA LYS A 63 3.03 -0.98 2.29
C LYS A 63 4.20 -0.98 1.33
N TYR A 64 4.72 -2.17 1.04
CA TYR A 64 5.83 -2.26 0.10
C TYR A 64 5.45 -1.69 -1.26
N LEU A 65 4.29 -2.07 -1.76
CA LEU A 65 3.85 -1.60 -3.07
C LEU A 65 3.63 -0.10 -3.08
N ILE A 66 3.07 0.44 -2.01
CA ILE A 66 2.85 1.87 -1.92
C ILE A 66 4.18 2.62 -1.94
N LEU A 67 5.13 2.20 -1.12
CA LEU A 67 6.43 2.84 -1.07
C LEU A 67 7.16 2.72 -2.40
N TRP A 68 7.01 1.58 -3.04
CA TRP A 68 7.63 1.36 -4.35
C TRP A 68 7.10 2.37 -5.36
N CYS A 69 5.80 2.68 -5.30
CA CYS A 69 5.25 3.69 -6.20
C CYS A 69 5.90 5.05 -5.99
N PHE A 70 6.09 5.45 -4.74
CA PHE A 70 6.73 6.73 -4.47
C PHE A 70 8.17 6.73 -4.97
N HIS A 71 8.89 5.65 -4.79
CA HIS A 71 10.25 5.55 -5.31
C HIS A 71 10.29 5.64 -6.82
N LEU A 72 9.37 4.96 -7.50
CA LEU A 72 9.34 4.97 -8.96
C LEU A 72 9.06 6.36 -9.49
N GLU A 73 8.14 7.06 -8.86
CA GLU A 73 7.85 8.42 -9.32
C GLU A 73 9.03 9.34 -9.09
N ALA A 74 9.72 9.19 -7.96
CA ALA A 74 10.92 9.97 -7.68
C ALA A 74 12.00 9.71 -8.71
N GLU A 75 12.07 8.49 -9.24
CA GLU A 75 13.01 8.12 -10.28
C GLU A 75 12.51 8.46 -11.67
N LYS A 76 11.35 9.11 -11.75
CA LYS A 76 10.74 9.52 -13.02
C LYS A 76 10.37 8.33 -13.89
N LYS A 77 9.94 7.27 -13.24
CA LYS A 77 9.45 6.08 -13.94
C LYS A 77 7.94 6.01 -13.81
N GLY A 78 7.27 7.03 -14.35
CA GLY A 78 5.84 7.19 -14.16
C GLY A 78 5.00 6.06 -14.72
N ALA A 79 5.38 5.52 -15.88
CA ALA A 79 4.60 4.44 -16.47
C ALA A 79 4.65 3.20 -15.60
N LEU A 80 5.82 2.89 -15.07
CA LEU A 80 5.94 1.75 -14.18
C LEU A 80 5.22 2.00 -12.87
N MET A 81 5.29 3.24 -12.38
CA MET A 81 4.57 3.61 -11.16
C MET A 81 3.08 3.32 -11.32
N GLU A 82 2.51 3.68 -12.47
CA GLU A 82 1.09 3.46 -12.68
C GLU A 82 0.74 1.97 -12.68
N GLN A 83 1.64 1.17 -13.23
CA GLN A 83 1.43 -0.28 -13.22
C GLN A 83 1.43 -0.82 -11.79
N ILE A 84 2.43 -0.44 -11.01
CA ILE A 84 2.53 -0.91 -9.63
C ILE A 84 1.37 -0.34 -8.78
N ALA A 85 0.95 0.88 -9.09
CA ALA A 85 -0.14 1.51 -8.37
C ALA A 85 -1.42 0.68 -8.43
N HIS A 86 -1.70 0.10 -9.59
CA HIS A 86 -2.87 -0.75 -9.72
C HIS A 86 -2.84 -1.86 -8.67
N GLN A 87 -1.71 -2.53 -8.55
CA GLN A 87 -1.60 -3.65 -7.62
C GLN A 87 -1.57 -3.18 -6.16
N ALA A 88 -1.00 -1.99 -5.91
CA ALA A 88 -1.02 -1.43 -4.57
C ALA A 88 -2.45 -1.19 -4.12
N VAL A 89 -3.27 -0.62 -5.00
CA VAL A 89 -4.66 -0.36 -4.66
C VAL A 89 -5.45 -1.66 -4.54
N VAL A 90 -5.13 -2.65 -5.38
CA VAL A 90 -5.74 -3.97 -5.24
C VAL A 90 -5.54 -4.51 -3.83
N MET A 91 -4.31 -4.47 -3.36
CA MET A 91 -4.01 -5.02 -2.04
C MET A 91 -4.69 -4.19 -0.94
N GLN A 92 -4.74 -2.87 -1.10
CA GLN A 92 -5.43 -2.03 -0.13
C GLN A 92 -6.91 -2.35 -0.05
N PHE A 93 -7.54 -2.55 -1.20
CA PHE A 93 -8.96 -2.89 -1.23
C PHE A 93 -9.21 -4.23 -0.55
N ILE A 94 -8.35 -5.20 -0.79
CA ILE A 94 -8.47 -6.50 -0.12
C ILE A 94 -8.36 -6.33 1.39
N MET A 95 -7.37 -5.57 1.82
CA MET A 95 -7.16 -5.37 3.25
C MET A 95 -8.33 -4.63 3.87
N GLU A 96 -8.86 -3.65 3.18
CA GLU A 96 -9.99 -2.88 3.69
C GLU A 96 -11.25 -3.73 3.76
N MET A 97 -11.46 -4.55 2.75
CA MET A 97 -12.59 -5.47 2.76
C MET A 97 -12.51 -6.42 3.94
N ALA A 98 -11.33 -6.97 4.19
CA ALA A 98 -11.14 -7.88 5.30
C ALA A 98 -11.42 -7.19 6.62
N LYS A 99 -10.96 -5.94 6.75
CA LYS A 99 -11.17 -5.18 7.96
C LYS A 99 -12.65 -4.90 8.18
N ASN A 100 -13.34 -4.50 7.12
CA ASN A 100 -14.76 -4.19 7.23
C ASN A 100 -15.60 -5.41 7.55
N CYS A 101 -15.20 -6.56 7.05
CA CYS A 101 -15.93 -7.80 7.28
C CYS A 101 -15.42 -8.55 8.51
N ASN A 102 -14.38 -8.03 9.14
CA ASN A 102 -13.80 -8.65 10.32
C ASN A 102 -13.34 -10.08 10.06
N VAL A 103 -12.66 -10.28 8.95
CA VAL A 103 -12.16 -11.59 8.56
C VAL A 103 -10.70 -11.48 8.15
N ASP A 104 -10.06 -12.63 8.02
CA ASP A 104 -8.68 -12.70 7.57
C ASP A 104 -8.63 -12.35 6.07
N PRO A 105 -7.74 -11.44 5.67
CA PRO A 105 -7.65 -11.10 4.24
C PRO A 105 -7.34 -12.30 3.36
N ARG A 106 -6.63 -13.29 3.88
CA ARG A 106 -6.36 -14.49 3.10
C ARG A 106 -7.62 -15.28 2.81
N GLY A 107 -8.67 -15.04 3.57
CA GLY A 107 -9.94 -15.71 3.35
C GLY A 107 -10.93 -14.93 2.51
N CYS A 108 -10.66 -13.64 2.24
CA CYS A 108 -11.64 -12.84 1.53
C CYS A 108 -11.13 -12.25 0.22
N PHE A 109 -9.86 -12.43 -0.11
CA PHE A 109 -9.34 -11.76 -1.31
C PHE A 109 -10.02 -12.26 -2.58
N ARG A 110 -10.49 -13.50 -2.59
CA ARG A 110 -11.19 -14.02 -3.75
C ARG A 110 -12.48 -13.27 -4.01
N LEU A 111 -13.14 -12.85 -2.94
CA LEU A 111 -14.35 -12.05 -3.09
C LEU A 111 -14.06 -10.73 -3.77
N PHE A 112 -12.94 -10.10 -3.42
CA PHE A 112 -12.54 -8.87 -4.09
C PHE A 112 -12.42 -9.09 -5.60
N PHE A 113 -11.71 -10.14 -6.00
CA PHE A 113 -11.50 -10.38 -7.43
C PHE A 113 -12.80 -10.73 -8.13
N GLN A 114 -13.67 -11.42 -7.43
CA GLN A 114 -14.98 -11.74 -8.00
C GLN A 114 -15.76 -10.47 -8.31
N LYS A 115 -15.77 -9.54 -7.37
CA LYS A 115 -16.47 -8.27 -7.56
C LYS A 115 -15.82 -7.43 -8.66
N ALA A 116 -14.49 -7.40 -8.70
CA ALA A 116 -13.78 -6.62 -9.68
C ALA A 116 -13.98 -7.16 -11.08
N LYS A 117 -13.92 -8.48 -11.25
CA LYS A 117 -14.09 -9.09 -12.55
C LYS A 117 -15.52 -8.93 -13.06
N ALA A 118 -16.48 -8.97 -12.15
CA ALA A 118 -17.87 -8.77 -12.53
C ALA A 118 -18.20 -7.31 -12.79
N GLU A 119 -17.26 -6.41 -12.49
CA GLU A 119 -17.48 -4.98 -12.63
C GLU A 119 -18.75 -4.54 -11.94
N GLU A 120 -18.92 -5.02 -10.70
CA GLU A 120 -20.12 -4.67 -9.94
C GLU A 120 -20.24 -3.16 -9.84
N GLU A 121 -21.45 -2.69 -10.09
CA GLU A 121 -21.73 -1.26 -10.07
C GLU A 121 -21.39 -0.69 -8.70
N GLY A 122 -20.74 0.45 -8.72
CA GLY A 122 -20.33 1.11 -7.48
C GLY A 122 -19.02 0.61 -6.95
N TYR A 123 -18.80 -0.69 -6.96
CA TYR A 123 -17.56 -1.25 -6.44
C TYR A 123 -16.39 -1.01 -7.37
N PHE A 124 -16.58 -1.34 -8.63
CA PHE A 124 -15.53 -1.15 -9.63
C PHE A 124 -15.23 0.33 -9.82
N GLU A 125 -16.26 1.17 -9.78
CA GLU A 125 -16.07 2.60 -9.87
C GLU A 125 -15.28 3.12 -8.69
N ALA A 126 -15.56 2.64 -7.49
CA ALA A 126 -14.80 3.03 -6.32
C ALA A 126 -13.33 2.66 -6.48
N PHE A 127 -13.07 1.48 -7.03
CA PHE A 127 -11.70 1.06 -7.27
C PHE A 127 -10.99 1.98 -8.25
N LYS A 128 -11.64 2.28 -9.37
CA LYS A 128 -11.03 3.14 -10.38
C LYS A 128 -10.77 4.54 -9.83
N ASN A 129 -11.73 5.07 -9.08
CA ASN A 129 -11.58 6.39 -8.51
C ASN A 129 -10.43 6.43 -7.52
N GLU A 130 -10.32 5.41 -6.69
CA GLU A 130 -9.23 5.37 -5.74
C GLU A 130 -7.88 5.22 -6.44
N LEU A 131 -7.84 4.43 -7.49
CA LEU A 131 -6.61 4.26 -8.24
C LEU A 131 -6.12 5.60 -8.80
N GLU A 132 -7.02 6.36 -9.41
CA GLU A 132 -6.63 7.67 -9.94
C GLU A 132 -6.24 8.64 -8.84
N ALA A 133 -6.95 8.60 -7.73
CA ALA A 133 -6.60 9.45 -6.59
C ALA A 133 -5.23 9.09 -6.03
N PHE A 134 -4.95 7.81 -5.93
CA PHE A 134 -3.65 7.36 -5.42
C PHE A 134 -2.52 7.81 -6.34
N LYS A 135 -2.69 7.62 -7.65
CA LYS A 135 -1.67 8.07 -8.59
C LYS A 135 -1.43 9.56 -8.48
N SER A 136 -2.49 10.33 -8.35
CA SER A 136 -2.36 11.78 -8.21
C SER A 136 -1.59 12.15 -6.95
N ARG A 137 -1.86 11.47 -5.84
CA ARG A 137 -1.15 11.76 -4.61
C ARG A 137 0.34 11.47 -4.74
N VAL A 138 0.68 10.37 -5.40
CA VAL A 138 2.08 10.02 -5.61
C VAL A 138 2.79 11.08 -6.44
N ARG A 139 2.15 11.50 -7.52
CA ARG A 139 2.73 12.52 -8.40
C ARG A 139 2.89 13.86 -7.69
N LEU A 140 1.87 14.28 -6.95
CA LEU A 140 1.93 15.54 -6.24
C LEU A 140 2.99 15.55 -5.17
N TYR A 141 3.11 14.45 -4.45
CA TYR A 141 4.14 14.35 -3.43
C TYR A 141 5.53 14.47 -4.05
N SER A 142 5.74 13.80 -5.16
CA SER A 142 7.03 13.85 -5.85
C SER A 142 7.35 15.24 -6.35
N GLN A 143 6.35 15.92 -6.92
CA GLN A 143 6.54 17.29 -7.40
C GLN A 143 6.86 18.24 -6.25
N SER A 144 6.20 18.06 -5.13
CA SER A 144 6.44 18.90 -3.97
C SER A 144 7.87 18.75 -3.49
N GLN A 145 8.38 17.53 -3.46
CA GLN A 145 9.76 17.29 -3.07
C GLN A 145 10.73 17.92 -4.07
N SER A 146 10.40 17.88 -5.35
CA SER A 146 11.26 18.43 -6.38
C SER A 146 11.35 19.95 -6.28
N PHE A 147 10.22 20.60 -5.96
CA PHE A 147 10.18 22.07 -5.98
C PHE A 147 10.90 22.71 -4.81
N GLN A 148 11.10 22.00 -3.72
CA GLN A 148 11.66 22.60 -2.52
C GLN A 148 12.79 21.74 -1.95
N PRO A 149 13.85 21.54 -2.71
CA PRO A 149 14.89 20.64 -2.23
C PRO A 149 15.58 21.13 -0.95
N MET A 150 15.95 22.39 -0.93
CA MET A 150 16.67 22.91 0.23
C MET A 150 15.76 23.10 1.42
N THR A 151 14.59 23.61 1.15
CA THR A 151 13.60 23.80 2.21
C THR A 151 13.21 22.48 2.83
N VAL A 152 13.03 21.49 1.99
CA VAL A 152 12.66 20.16 2.45
C VAL A 152 13.75 19.61 3.37
N GLN A 153 15.00 19.83 2.99
CA GLN A 153 16.11 19.36 3.82
C GLN A 153 16.09 19.99 5.19
N ASN A 154 15.80 21.28 5.24
CA ASN A 154 15.74 21.96 6.52
C ASN A 154 14.59 21.46 7.37
N HIS A 155 13.56 20.98 6.72
CA HIS A 155 12.38 20.47 7.41
C HIS A 155 12.35 18.96 7.45
N VAL A 156 13.47 18.33 7.28
CA VAL A 156 13.52 16.89 7.22
C VAL A 156 12.76 16.20 8.36
N PRO A 157 12.95 16.62 9.62
CA PRO A 157 12.20 15.96 10.68
C PRO A 157 10.69 16.04 10.46
N HIS A 158 10.24 17.18 10.02
CA HIS A 158 8.83 17.33 9.74
C HIS A 158 8.44 16.57 8.49
N SER A 159 9.33 16.56 7.53
CA SER A 159 9.07 15.81 6.31
C SER A 159 8.93 14.33 6.60
N GLY A 160 9.76 13.82 7.48
CA GLY A 160 9.64 12.43 7.87
C GLY A 160 8.30 12.14 8.49
N VAL A 161 7.87 13.01 9.38
CA VAL A 161 6.56 12.87 9.98
C VAL A 161 5.48 13.00 8.92
N GLY A 162 5.66 13.95 8.02
CA GLY A 162 4.71 14.13 6.95
C GLY A 162 4.60 12.91 6.06
N SER A 163 5.72 12.26 5.78
CA SER A 163 5.68 11.06 4.98
C SER A 163 4.89 9.96 5.66
N ILE A 164 5.08 9.80 6.94
CA ILE A 164 4.32 8.82 7.69
C ILE A 164 2.84 9.16 7.66
N GLY A 165 2.53 10.41 7.88
CA GLY A 165 1.14 10.83 7.81
C GLY A 165 0.54 10.60 6.44
N LEU A 166 1.33 10.82 5.40
CA LEU A 166 0.86 10.59 4.06
C LEU A 166 0.51 9.14 3.84
N LEU A 167 1.36 8.24 4.27
CA LEU A 167 1.07 6.83 4.15
C LEU A 167 -0.18 6.45 4.91
N GLU A 168 -0.34 7.00 6.08
CA GLU A 168 -1.50 6.68 6.89
C GLU A 168 -2.78 7.22 6.28
N SER A 169 -2.69 8.31 5.56
CA SER A 169 -3.89 8.88 4.96
C SER A 169 -4.27 8.19 3.66
N LEU A 170 -3.33 7.49 3.03
CA LEU A 170 -3.62 6.84 1.77
C LEU A 170 -4.78 5.85 1.85
N PRO A 171 -4.84 5.01 2.85
CA PRO A 171 -5.89 4.00 2.89
C PRO A 171 -7.27 4.54 3.20
N GLN A 172 -7.42 5.82 3.39
CA GLN A 172 -8.72 6.34 3.75
C GLN A 172 -9.72 6.28 2.62
N ALA A 173 -9.23 6.33 1.42
CA ALA A 173 -10.12 6.42 0.29
C ALA A 173 -11.05 5.22 0.14
N PRO A 174 -10.60 4.00 0.26
CA PRO A 174 -11.52 2.88 0.07
C PRO A 174 -12.44 2.69 1.26
N ARG A 175 -13.47 3.42 1.28
CA ARG A 175 -14.50 3.34 2.30
C ARG A 175 -15.72 2.72 1.70
N PHE A 176 -15.96 1.54 2.04
CA PHE A 176 -17.10 0.82 1.48
C PHE A 176 -18.27 0.80 2.42
#